data_b79ce179a1751824d8a3897b1786f104
#
_entry.id   b79ce179a1751824d8a3897b1786f104
#
_cell.length_a   1.000
_cell.length_b   1.000
_cell.length_c   1.000
_cell.angle_alpha   90.00
_cell.angle_beta   90.00
_cell.angle_gamma   90.00
#
_symmetry.space_group_name_H-M   'P 1'
#
loop_
_entity.id
_entity.type
_entity.pdbx_description
1 polymer ?
#
loop_
_entity_poly.entity_id
_entity_poly.type
_entity_poly.pdbx_seq_one_letter_code
_entity_poly.pdbx_strand_id
1 'polypeptide(L)'
;MICVSQTKDTLVDAKEEVNKIMEQWHKAAADASFDQYFNLMTEDAIFIGTDATENWSLSEFKAFSKPYFDKGKAWSFSTLERNIFVQSETNLAWFDELLDTQMGICRGSGVLEKTTEGWKVKHYVLSIAIPNENVKEITGLKKVFDTDLMKKLRNTKN
;
A
#
# COMPACT_ATOMS: atom_id res chain seq x y z
N MET A 1 -13.21 -20.69 -31.55
CA MET A 1 -13.88 -19.58 -30.90
C MET A 1 -14.09 -19.76 -29.38
N ILE A 2 -13.25 -20.56 -28.70
CA ILE A 2 -13.39 -20.94 -27.27
C ILE A 2 -12.35 -20.17 -26.39
N CYS A 3 -11.29 -19.59 -26.95
CA CYS A 3 -10.19 -19.02 -26.17
C CYS A 3 -10.46 -17.65 -25.52
N VAL A 4 -11.36 -16.84 -26.04
CA VAL A 4 -11.60 -15.46 -25.56
C VAL A 4 -12.49 -15.41 -24.32
N SER A 5 -13.38 -16.37 -24.14
CA SER A 5 -14.27 -16.43 -22.96
C SER A 5 -13.52 -16.87 -21.70
N GLN A 6 -12.68 -17.90 -21.81
CA GLN A 6 -11.92 -18.41 -20.66
C GLN A 6 -10.91 -17.42 -20.09
N THR A 7 -10.26 -16.61 -20.95
CA THR A 7 -9.31 -15.58 -20.49
C THR A 7 -10.00 -14.43 -19.77
N LYS A 8 -11.24 -14.10 -20.14
CA LYS A 8 -12.01 -13.03 -19.49
C LYS A 8 -12.50 -13.45 -18.10
N ASP A 9 -12.96 -14.68 -17.95
CA ASP A 9 -13.42 -15.23 -16.69
C ASP A 9 -12.25 -15.35 -15.69
N THR A 10 -11.08 -15.83 -16.13
CA THR A 10 -9.88 -15.95 -15.28
C THR A 10 -9.33 -14.58 -14.83
N LEU A 11 -9.50 -13.52 -15.62
CA LEU A 11 -9.10 -12.16 -15.23
C LEU A 11 -10.06 -11.54 -14.21
N VAL A 12 -11.36 -11.83 -14.32
CA VAL A 12 -12.36 -11.41 -13.33
C VAL A 12 -12.09 -12.09 -12.00
N ASP A 13 -11.87 -13.40 -12.01
CA ASP A 13 -11.53 -14.18 -10.81
C ASP A 13 -10.26 -13.66 -10.13
N ALA A 14 -9.21 -13.34 -10.90
CA ALA A 14 -7.97 -12.81 -10.35
C ALA A 14 -8.14 -11.41 -9.70
N LYS A 15 -9.00 -10.54 -10.27
CA LYS A 15 -9.32 -9.24 -9.65
C LYS A 15 -10.07 -9.42 -8.34
N GLU A 16 -11.01 -10.36 -8.27
CA GLU A 16 -11.72 -10.66 -7.04
C GLU A 16 -10.79 -11.24 -5.97
N GLU A 17 -9.87 -12.14 -6.34
CA GLU A 17 -8.84 -12.67 -5.45
C GLU A 17 -7.99 -11.54 -4.87
N VAL A 18 -7.47 -10.64 -5.72
CA VAL A 18 -6.67 -9.48 -5.30
C VAL A 18 -7.47 -8.58 -4.37
N ASN A 19 -8.74 -8.29 -4.70
CA ASN A 19 -9.58 -7.47 -3.83
C ASN A 19 -9.74 -8.09 -2.44
N LYS A 20 -10.01 -9.40 -2.36
CA LYS A 20 -10.11 -10.14 -1.09
C LYS A 20 -8.84 -10.06 -0.26
N ILE A 21 -7.67 -10.21 -0.90
CA ILE A 21 -6.38 -10.08 -0.21
C ILE A 21 -6.21 -8.69 0.37
N MET A 22 -6.53 -7.63 -0.37
CA MET A 22 -6.44 -6.26 0.12
C MET A 22 -7.40 -5.99 1.29
N GLU A 23 -8.63 -6.51 1.24
CA GLU A 23 -9.57 -6.42 2.35
C GLU A 23 -9.07 -7.16 3.60
N GLN A 24 -8.53 -8.37 3.43
CA GLN A 24 -7.93 -9.13 4.52
C GLN A 24 -6.72 -8.41 5.12
N TRP A 25 -5.90 -7.80 4.28
CA TRP A 25 -4.70 -7.07 4.70
C TRP A 25 -5.06 -5.84 5.55
N HIS A 26 -6.00 -5.01 5.09
CA HIS A 26 -6.50 -3.87 5.87
C HIS A 26 -7.20 -4.33 7.16
N LYS A 27 -7.99 -5.40 7.08
CA LYS A 27 -8.64 -5.96 8.26
C LYS A 27 -7.63 -6.48 9.29
N ALA A 28 -6.57 -7.16 8.88
CA ALA A 28 -5.54 -7.65 9.77
C ALA A 28 -4.83 -6.49 10.53
N ALA A 29 -4.65 -5.33 9.88
CA ALA A 29 -4.15 -4.13 10.55
C ALA A 29 -5.17 -3.58 11.58
N ALA A 30 -6.44 -3.47 11.19
CA ALA A 30 -7.50 -2.99 12.08
C ALA A 30 -7.69 -3.89 13.31
N ASP A 31 -7.55 -5.21 13.13
CA ASP A 31 -7.62 -6.21 14.21
C ASP A 31 -6.30 -6.33 15.00
N ALA A 32 -5.28 -5.56 14.66
CA ALA A 32 -3.92 -5.65 15.21
C ALA A 32 -3.33 -7.07 15.12
N SER A 33 -3.66 -7.81 14.09
CA SER A 33 -3.19 -9.19 13.86
C SER A 33 -1.88 -9.19 13.07
N PHE A 34 -0.75 -9.05 13.80
CA PHE A 34 0.58 -8.88 13.24
C PHE A 34 0.95 -9.97 12.23
N ASP A 35 0.84 -11.23 12.62
CA ASP A 35 1.24 -12.34 11.75
C ASP A 35 0.35 -12.43 10.49
N GLN A 36 -0.96 -12.23 10.62
CA GLN A 36 -1.87 -12.23 9.48
C GLN A 36 -1.53 -11.09 8.50
N TYR A 37 -1.24 -9.90 9.03
CA TYR A 37 -0.90 -8.75 8.22
C TYR A 37 0.37 -9.00 7.39
N PHE A 38 1.45 -9.44 8.04
CA PHE A 38 2.74 -9.62 7.40
C PHE A 38 2.84 -10.88 6.55
N ASN A 39 2.06 -11.93 6.81
CA ASN A 39 1.99 -13.13 5.97
C ASN A 39 1.33 -12.87 4.61
N LEU A 40 0.56 -11.78 4.48
CA LEU A 40 -0.01 -11.32 3.21
C LEU A 40 0.96 -10.45 2.39
N MET A 41 2.18 -10.22 2.86
CA MET A 41 3.24 -9.52 2.13
C MET A 41 4.30 -10.49 1.64
N THR A 42 4.98 -10.15 0.53
CA THR A 42 6.15 -10.92 0.06
C THR A 42 7.36 -10.65 0.95
N GLU A 43 8.35 -11.56 0.95
CA GLU A 43 9.57 -11.41 1.76
C GLU A 43 10.41 -10.18 1.36
N ASP A 44 10.34 -9.79 0.09
CA ASP A 44 11.00 -8.61 -0.49
C ASP A 44 10.09 -7.39 -0.60
N ALA A 45 8.96 -7.38 0.12
CA ALA A 45 8.01 -6.29 0.05
C ALA A 45 8.61 -4.95 0.52
N ILE A 46 8.16 -3.88 -0.13
CA ILE A 46 8.47 -2.49 0.23
C ILE A 46 7.19 -1.79 0.65
N PHE A 47 7.24 -1.11 1.80
CA PHE A 47 6.17 -0.24 2.25
C PHE A 47 6.67 1.21 2.31
N ILE A 48 5.97 2.11 1.64
CA ILE A 48 6.24 3.54 1.65
C ILE A 48 5.09 4.23 2.37
N GLY A 49 5.41 4.85 3.51
CA GLY A 49 4.44 5.55 4.33
C GLY A 49 4.19 6.98 3.87
N THR A 50 3.49 7.74 4.71
CA THR A 50 3.04 9.10 4.37
C THR A 50 4.12 10.17 4.53
N ASP A 51 5.17 9.91 5.29
CA ASP A 51 6.34 10.79 5.42
C ASP A 51 7.38 10.49 4.35
N ALA A 52 8.01 11.51 3.81
CA ALA A 52 9.01 11.36 2.74
C ALA A 52 10.26 10.54 3.13
N THR A 53 10.46 10.27 4.42
CA THR A 53 11.54 9.44 4.94
C THR A 53 11.13 7.98 5.18
N GLU A 54 9.85 7.67 5.04
CA GLU A 54 9.27 6.36 5.30
C GLU A 54 9.31 5.48 4.05
N ASN A 55 10.42 4.80 3.85
CA ASN A 55 10.60 3.79 2.80
C ASN A 55 11.26 2.57 3.44
N TRP A 56 10.48 1.56 3.74
CA TRP A 56 10.88 0.40 4.53
C TRP A 56 10.89 -0.89 3.73
N SER A 57 11.94 -1.67 3.89
CA SER A 57 11.90 -3.10 3.64
C SER A 57 10.91 -3.79 4.58
N LEU A 58 10.49 -5.01 4.25
CA LEU A 58 9.58 -5.78 5.09
C LEU A 58 10.08 -5.89 6.56
N SER A 59 11.38 -6.11 6.76
CA SER A 59 11.96 -6.24 8.11
C SER A 59 11.93 -4.94 8.89
N GLU A 60 12.23 -3.81 8.26
CA GLU A 60 12.15 -2.49 8.87
C GLU A 60 10.70 -2.12 9.19
N PHE A 61 9.77 -2.42 8.28
CA PHE A 61 8.36 -2.17 8.50
C PHE A 61 7.78 -3.04 9.64
N LYS A 62 8.18 -4.30 9.74
CA LYS A 62 7.86 -5.15 10.90
C LYS A 62 8.35 -4.55 12.20
N ALA A 63 9.60 -4.09 12.24
CA ALA A 63 10.18 -3.47 13.44
C ALA A 63 9.45 -2.18 13.83
N PHE A 64 9.16 -1.30 12.85
CA PHE A 64 8.41 -0.07 13.08
C PHE A 64 7.00 -0.32 13.61
N SER A 65 6.28 -1.26 13.00
CA SER A 65 4.86 -1.49 13.29
C SER A 65 4.60 -2.33 14.55
N LYS A 66 5.55 -3.19 14.93
CA LYS A 66 5.40 -4.12 16.07
C LYS A 66 4.83 -3.48 17.34
N PRO A 67 5.34 -2.32 17.83
CA PRO A 67 4.80 -1.70 19.04
C PRO A 67 3.33 -1.27 18.95
N TYR A 68 2.84 -0.96 17.74
CA TYR A 68 1.44 -0.59 17.52
C TYR A 68 0.54 -1.82 17.57
N PHE A 69 0.93 -2.90 16.89
CA PHE A 69 0.23 -4.16 16.92
C PHE A 69 0.19 -4.76 18.33
N ASP A 70 1.29 -4.71 19.08
CA ASP A 70 1.36 -5.23 20.46
C ASP A 70 0.44 -4.48 21.44
N LYS A 71 0.13 -3.21 21.17
CA LYS A 71 -0.84 -2.42 21.94
C LYS A 71 -2.30 -2.70 21.55
N GLY A 72 -2.54 -3.61 20.60
CA GLY A 72 -3.86 -3.91 20.07
C GLY A 72 -4.48 -2.78 19.25
N LYS A 73 -3.66 -1.85 18.77
CA LYS A 73 -4.06 -0.72 17.90
C LYS A 73 -2.98 -0.49 16.85
N ALA A 74 -3.17 -1.05 15.67
CA ALA A 74 -2.40 -0.64 14.52
C ALA A 74 -3.13 0.53 13.80
N TRP A 75 -3.42 0.43 12.54
CA TRP A 75 -4.19 1.42 11.79
C TRP A 75 -5.47 0.79 11.24
N SER A 76 -6.49 1.60 11.07
CA SER A 76 -7.76 1.15 10.51
C SER A 76 -8.09 2.00 9.30
N PHE A 77 -8.19 1.35 8.14
CA PHE A 77 -8.54 1.98 6.87
C PHE A 77 -9.81 1.35 6.31
N SER A 78 -10.73 2.19 5.87
CA SER A 78 -11.95 1.75 5.17
C SER A 78 -11.85 2.12 3.70
N THR A 79 -11.93 1.15 2.82
CA THR A 79 -11.85 1.39 1.37
C THR A 79 -13.09 2.14 0.90
N LEU A 80 -12.89 3.30 0.27
CA LEU A 80 -13.93 4.10 -0.38
C LEU A 80 -14.05 3.72 -1.86
N GLU A 81 -12.91 3.49 -2.51
CA GLU A 81 -12.81 3.12 -3.93
C GLU A 81 -11.53 2.29 -4.13
N ARG A 82 -11.58 1.28 -5.00
CA ARG A 82 -10.40 0.52 -5.42
C ARG A 82 -10.49 0.12 -6.88
N ASN A 83 -9.45 0.40 -7.64
CA ASN A 83 -9.29 -0.01 -9.01
C ASN A 83 -8.18 -1.05 -9.11
N ILE A 84 -8.47 -2.22 -9.69
CA ILE A 84 -7.52 -3.35 -9.77
C ILE A 84 -7.26 -3.70 -11.23
N PHE A 85 -5.98 -3.82 -11.57
CA PHE A 85 -5.47 -4.18 -12.89
C PHE A 85 -4.61 -5.44 -12.76
N VAL A 86 -4.93 -6.46 -13.53
CA VAL A 86 -4.22 -7.75 -13.52
C VAL A 86 -3.58 -7.98 -14.86
N GLN A 87 -2.31 -8.37 -14.85
CA GLN A 87 -1.59 -8.83 -16.02
C GLN A 87 -1.30 -10.34 -15.87
N SER A 88 -2.09 -11.14 -16.56
CA SER A 88 -2.07 -12.60 -16.44
C SER A 88 -0.72 -13.25 -16.80
N GLU A 89 0.04 -12.62 -17.70
CA GLU A 89 1.29 -13.17 -18.22
C GLU A 89 2.49 -13.01 -17.26
N THR A 90 2.38 -12.10 -16.28
CA THR A 90 3.50 -11.73 -15.39
C THR A 90 3.28 -12.10 -13.93
N ASN A 91 2.15 -12.70 -13.58
CA ASN A 91 1.76 -12.95 -12.19
C ASN A 91 1.76 -11.67 -11.32
N LEU A 92 1.53 -10.50 -11.93
CA LEU A 92 1.47 -9.22 -11.25
C LEU A 92 0.08 -8.62 -11.36
N ALA A 93 -0.31 -7.95 -10.31
CA ALA A 93 -1.45 -7.05 -10.29
C ALA A 93 -1.01 -5.71 -9.68
N TRP A 94 -1.60 -4.62 -10.13
CA TRP A 94 -1.44 -3.33 -9.48
C TRP A 94 -2.82 -2.72 -9.20
N PHE A 95 -2.85 -1.81 -8.26
CA PHE A 95 -4.09 -1.17 -7.86
C PHE A 95 -3.83 0.25 -7.38
N ASP A 96 -4.87 1.03 -7.39
CA ASP A 96 -5.01 2.26 -6.61
C ASP A 96 -6.29 2.21 -5.78
N GLU A 97 -6.30 2.94 -4.66
CA GLU A 97 -7.46 3.02 -3.78
C GLU A 97 -7.57 4.38 -3.09
N LEU A 98 -8.79 4.76 -2.76
CA LEU A 98 -9.09 5.82 -1.80
C LEU A 98 -9.55 5.19 -0.49
N LEU A 99 -9.02 5.69 0.61
CA LEU A 99 -9.22 5.17 1.95
C LEU A 99 -9.74 6.28 2.87
N ASP A 100 -10.74 5.94 3.69
CA ASP A 100 -11.09 6.71 4.88
C ASP A 100 -10.18 6.26 6.03
N THR A 101 -9.45 7.20 6.60
CA THR A 101 -8.44 6.95 7.64
C THR A 101 -8.53 8.00 8.76
N GLN A 102 -7.82 7.78 9.86
CA GLN A 102 -7.67 8.79 10.92
C GLN A 102 -6.97 10.09 10.44
N MET A 103 -6.35 10.08 9.27
CA MET A 103 -5.72 11.25 8.61
C MET A 103 -6.64 11.90 7.57
N GLY A 104 -7.92 11.50 7.52
CA GLY A 104 -8.85 11.84 6.45
C GLY A 104 -8.64 10.95 5.22
N ILE A 105 -8.96 11.47 4.03
CA ILE A 105 -8.82 10.72 2.79
C ILE A 105 -7.34 10.53 2.45
N CYS A 106 -6.95 9.26 2.35
CA CYS A 106 -5.64 8.86 1.85
C CYS A 106 -5.77 8.15 0.50
N ARG A 107 -4.70 8.17 -0.28
CA ARG A 107 -4.55 7.36 -1.48
C ARG A 107 -3.54 6.26 -1.21
N GLY A 108 -3.98 5.00 -1.40
CA GLY A 108 -3.12 3.85 -1.47
C GLY A 108 -2.86 3.47 -2.92
N SER A 109 -1.70 2.94 -3.21
CA SER A 109 -1.43 2.24 -4.47
C SER A 109 -0.36 1.17 -4.26
N GLY A 110 -0.38 0.13 -5.07
CA GLY A 110 0.60 -0.92 -4.88
C GLY A 110 0.61 -1.98 -5.96
N VAL A 111 1.48 -2.95 -5.74
CA VAL A 111 1.67 -4.11 -6.60
C VAL A 111 1.52 -5.37 -5.75
N LEU A 112 0.77 -6.33 -6.27
CA LEU A 112 0.73 -7.69 -5.74
C LEU A 112 1.43 -8.65 -6.72
N GLU A 113 2.03 -9.68 -6.16
CA GLU A 113 2.62 -10.81 -6.89
C GLU A 113 1.85 -12.09 -6.57
N LYS A 114 1.54 -12.88 -7.59
CA LYS A 114 0.93 -14.20 -7.42
C LYS A 114 2.02 -15.21 -7.15
N THR A 115 2.08 -15.69 -5.91
CA THR A 115 3.02 -16.72 -5.43
C THR A 115 2.37 -18.10 -5.46
N THR A 116 3.10 -19.14 -5.07
CA THR A 116 2.53 -20.49 -4.86
C THR A 116 1.50 -20.56 -3.73
N GLU A 117 1.53 -19.59 -2.82
CA GLU A 117 0.59 -19.48 -1.69
C GLU A 117 -0.59 -18.53 -1.98
N GLY A 118 -0.67 -17.95 -3.18
CA GLY A 118 -1.67 -16.97 -3.58
C GLY A 118 -1.09 -15.57 -3.80
N TRP A 119 -1.97 -14.57 -3.91
CA TRP A 119 -1.57 -13.18 -4.07
C TRP A 119 -1.01 -12.60 -2.79
N LYS A 120 0.12 -11.87 -2.89
CA LYS A 120 0.75 -11.17 -1.77
C LYS A 120 1.13 -9.75 -2.16
N VAL A 121 1.04 -8.83 -1.20
CA VAL A 121 1.46 -7.43 -1.38
C VAL A 121 2.98 -7.37 -1.51
N LYS A 122 3.46 -6.87 -2.64
CA LYS A 122 4.89 -6.71 -2.93
C LYS A 122 5.37 -5.28 -2.77
N HIS A 123 4.52 -4.33 -3.08
CA HIS A 123 4.83 -2.90 -2.95
C HIS A 123 3.58 -2.15 -2.57
N TYR A 124 3.68 -1.23 -1.62
CA TYR A 124 2.58 -0.37 -1.22
C TYR A 124 3.07 1.05 -0.93
N VAL A 125 2.30 2.03 -1.39
CA VAL A 125 2.52 3.46 -1.13
C VAL A 125 1.24 4.02 -0.53
N LEU A 126 1.36 4.72 0.59
CA LEU A 126 0.28 5.46 1.22
C LEU A 126 0.60 6.97 1.17
N SER A 127 -0.37 7.77 0.77
CA SER A 127 -0.23 9.23 0.72
C SER A 127 -1.50 9.91 1.21
N ILE A 128 -1.35 11.00 1.96
CA ILE A 128 -2.47 11.86 2.33
C ILE A 128 -2.94 12.60 1.08
N ALA A 129 -4.23 12.51 0.75
CA ALA A 129 -4.81 13.24 -0.37
C ALA A 129 -5.11 14.69 0.05
N ILE A 130 -4.43 15.65 -0.56
CA ILE A 130 -4.59 17.08 -0.26
C ILE A 130 -5.51 17.72 -1.31
N PRO A 131 -6.63 18.38 -0.90
CA PRO A 131 -7.45 19.18 -1.82
C PRO A 131 -6.63 20.29 -2.48
N ASN A 132 -6.88 20.56 -3.76
CA ASN A 132 -6.09 21.51 -4.53
C ASN A 132 -6.08 22.93 -3.92
N GLU A 133 -7.17 23.34 -3.31
CA GLU A 133 -7.28 24.63 -2.59
C GLU A 133 -6.36 24.74 -1.38
N ASN A 134 -5.99 23.63 -0.75
CA ASN A 134 -5.13 23.61 0.43
C ASN A 134 -3.64 23.41 0.10
N VAL A 135 -3.26 23.10 -1.14
CA VAL A 135 -1.88 22.80 -1.54
C VAL A 135 -0.91 23.94 -1.16
N LYS A 136 -1.31 25.21 -1.35
CA LYS A 136 -0.45 26.36 -1.04
C LYS A 136 -0.11 26.43 0.45
N GLU A 137 -1.09 26.22 1.32
CA GLU A 137 -0.92 26.25 2.78
C GLU A 137 -0.04 25.10 3.23
N ILE A 138 -0.35 23.86 2.80
CA ILE A 138 0.41 22.66 3.15
C ILE A 138 1.86 22.77 2.66
N THR A 139 2.09 23.27 1.43
CA THR A 139 3.44 23.50 0.91
C THR A 139 4.21 24.50 1.78
N GLY A 140 3.53 25.52 2.31
CA GLY A 140 4.14 26.46 3.25
C GLY A 140 4.57 25.79 4.56
N LEU A 141 3.69 24.98 5.15
CA LEU A 141 3.95 24.26 6.41
C LEU A 141 5.15 23.30 6.31
N LYS A 142 5.26 22.57 5.21
CA LYS A 142 6.32 21.57 5.02
C LYS A 142 7.64 22.13 4.45
N LYS A 143 7.70 23.43 4.11
CA LYS A 143 8.82 24.03 3.37
C LYS A 143 10.19 23.82 4.03
N VAL A 144 10.29 23.96 5.33
CA VAL A 144 11.56 23.80 6.08
C VAL A 144 12.03 22.36 5.99
N PHE A 145 11.17 21.42 6.36
CA PHE A 145 11.45 20.00 6.31
C PHE A 145 11.87 19.56 4.89
N ASP A 146 11.07 19.92 3.88
CA ASP A 146 11.35 19.55 2.48
C ASP A 146 12.70 20.10 2.01
N THR A 147 13.02 21.37 2.35
CA THR A 147 14.28 22.01 1.96
C THR A 147 15.47 21.27 2.53
N ASP A 148 15.41 20.89 3.81
CA ASP A 148 16.51 20.20 4.49
C ASP A 148 16.66 18.75 3.98
N LEU A 149 15.56 18.04 3.78
CA LEU A 149 15.59 16.70 3.22
C LEU A 149 16.12 16.70 1.78
N MET A 150 15.68 17.63 0.92
CA MET A 150 16.19 17.77 -0.45
C MET A 150 17.71 18.02 -0.48
N LYS A 151 18.23 18.88 0.40
CA LYS A 151 19.69 19.09 0.52
C LYS A 151 20.42 17.79 0.88
N LYS A 152 19.91 17.08 1.90
CA LYS A 152 20.48 15.80 2.33
C LYS A 152 20.52 14.78 1.19
N LEU A 153 19.40 14.58 0.49
CA LEU A 153 19.29 13.59 -0.58
C LEU A 153 20.15 13.92 -1.81
N ARG A 154 20.31 15.21 -2.13
CA ARG A 154 21.21 15.63 -3.23
C ARG A 154 22.68 15.39 -2.90
N ASN A 155 23.07 15.58 -1.65
CA ASN A 155 24.44 15.37 -1.20
C ASN A 155 24.84 13.90 -1.06
N THR A 156 23.87 12.98 -0.91
CA THR A 156 24.12 11.53 -0.81
C THR A 156 24.31 10.87 -2.19
N LYS A 157 24.03 11.58 -3.29
CA LYS A 157 24.20 11.06 -4.67
C LYS A 157 25.57 11.37 -5.29
N ASN A 158 26.45 12.05 -4.54
CA ASN A 158 27.84 12.32 -4.90
C ASN A 158 28.76 11.50 -4.00
#